data_e2fd19b3acebe2db021c7bcb0486c883
#
_entry.id   e2fd19b3acebe2db021c7bcb0486c883
#
_cell.length_a   1.000
_cell.length_b   1.000
_cell.length_c   1.000
_cell.angle_alpha   90.00
_cell.angle_beta   90.00
_cell.angle_gamma   90.00
#
_symmetry.space_group_name_H-M   'P 1'
#
loop_
_entity.id
_entity.type
_entity.pdbx_description
1 polymer ?
#
loop_
_entity_poly.entity_id
_entity_poly.type
_entity_poly.pdbx_seq_one_letter_code
_entity_poly.pdbx_strand_id
1 'polypeptide(L)'
;MNESIQVFTGENWEAEVLAADGPVLVDFWAAWCPPCRMLSPLVDELAREYAGRVKVGKLDVDQSPEVASRYGITSIPSLLVFQGGQVVAQRVGALPREELCRWLDANAPAVTIAAR
;
A
#
# COMPACT_ATOMS: atom_id res chain seq x y z
N MET A 1 -15.48 7.15 -8.87
CA MET A 1 -14.16 6.53 -8.94
C MET A 1 -13.15 7.32 -8.13
N ASN A 2 -12.27 6.63 -7.45
CA ASN A 2 -11.30 7.27 -6.58
C ASN A 2 -9.97 7.44 -7.33
N GLU A 3 -9.64 8.67 -7.67
CA GLU A 3 -8.42 8.94 -8.43
C GLU A 3 -7.17 8.91 -7.56
N SER A 4 -7.33 8.89 -6.23
CA SER A 4 -6.18 8.85 -5.34
C SER A 4 -5.59 7.46 -5.23
N ILE A 5 -6.35 6.41 -5.54
CA ILE A 5 -5.85 5.05 -5.45
C ILE A 5 -5.12 4.66 -6.72
N GLN A 6 -3.94 4.07 -6.56
CA GLN A 6 -3.13 3.65 -7.70
C GLN A 6 -3.32 2.17 -7.96
N VAL A 7 -3.06 1.75 -9.19
CA VAL A 7 -2.99 0.33 -9.54
C VAL A 7 -1.54 0.02 -9.87
N PHE A 8 -0.93 -0.82 -9.05
CA PHE A 8 0.46 -1.22 -9.26
C PHE A 8 0.52 -2.56 -9.97
N THR A 9 1.47 -2.69 -10.87
CA THR A 9 1.69 -3.90 -11.65
C THR A 9 3.19 -4.13 -11.75
N GLY A 10 3.59 -5.29 -12.28
CA GLY A 10 5.00 -5.54 -12.54
C GLY A 10 5.60 -4.52 -13.49
N GLU A 11 4.78 -4.02 -14.42
CA GLU A 11 5.27 -3.07 -15.42
C GLU A 11 5.56 -1.70 -14.85
N ASN A 12 4.74 -1.23 -13.90
CA ASN A 12 4.93 0.11 -13.34
C ASN A 12 5.58 0.10 -11.97
N TRP A 13 5.96 -1.08 -11.47
CA TRP A 13 6.45 -1.23 -10.09
C TRP A 13 7.67 -0.35 -9.82
N GLU A 14 8.64 -0.40 -10.70
CA GLU A 14 9.86 0.37 -10.47
C GLU A 14 9.59 1.86 -10.46
N ALA A 15 8.85 2.36 -11.43
CA ALA A 15 8.62 3.80 -11.55
C ALA A 15 7.69 4.31 -10.45
N GLU A 16 6.66 3.56 -10.11
CA GLU A 16 5.63 4.06 -9.22
C GLU A 16 5.91 3.76 -7.76
N VAL A 17 6.62 2.69 -7.46
CA VAL A 17 6.87 2.29 -6.07
C VAL A 17 8.32 2.48 -5.70
N LEU A 18 9.24 1.87 -6.45
CA LEU A 18 10.65 1.88 -6.05
C LEU A 18 11.29 3.24 -6.22
N ALA A 19 10.90 3.97 -7.25
CA ALA A 19 11.47 5.30 -7.53
C ALA A 19 10.64 6.44 -6.95
N ALA A 20 9.61 6.13 -6.16
CA ALA A 20 8.75 7.17 -5.60
C ALA A 20 9.52 8.04 -4.63
N ASP A 21 9.17 9.33 -4.60
CA ASP A 21 9.85 10.31 -3.76
C ASP A 21 9.49 10.19 -2.29
N GLY A 22 8.32 9.69 -1.98
CA GLY A 22 7.84 9.59 -0.60
C GLY A 22 7.38 8.19 -0.28
N PRO A 23 6.69 8.04 0.86
CA PRO A 23 6.22 6.72 1.27
C PRO A 23 5.12 6.20 0.36
N VAL A 24 5.13 4.89 0.16
CA VAL A 24 4.12 4.21 -0.67
C VAL A 24 3.53 3.06 0.13
N LEU A 25 2.20 3.04 0.21
CA LEU A 25 1.48 1.92 0.82
C LEU A 25 0.95 1.03 -0.30
N VAL A 26 1.29 -0.25 -0.23
CA VAL A 26 0.84 -1.22 -1.23
C VAL A 26 -0.03 -2.27 -0.56
N ASP A 27 -1.23 -2.46 -1.09
CA ASP A 27 -2.17 -3.49 -0.67
C ASP A 27 -2.07 -4.65 -1.64
N PHE A 28 -1.44 -5.75 -1.21
CA PHE A 28 -1.36 -6.98 -2.01
C PHE A 28 -2.64 -7.76 -1.79
N TRP A 29 -3.40 -7.99 -2.85
CA TRP A 29 -4.75 -8.53 -2.75
C TRP A 29 -5.07 -9.47 -3.91
N ALA A 30 -6.21 -10.14 -3.82
CA ALA A 30 -6.74 -10.94 -4.93
C ALA A 30 -8.26 -10.88 -4.91
N ALA A 31 -8.86 -11.01 -6.08
CA ALA A 31 -10.32 -10.88 -6.22
C ALA A 31 -11.07 -11.99 -5.49
N TRP A 32 -10.45 -13.17 -5.35
CA TRP A 32 -11.08 -14.32 -4.70
C TRP A 32 -10.97 -14.30 -3.18
N CYS A 33 -10.36 -13.30 -2.62
CA CYS A 33 -10.00 -13.25 -1.21
C CYS A 33 -11.03 -12.40 -0.43
N PRO A 34 -11.93 -13.00 0.36
CA PRO A 34 -12.93 -12.22 1.07
C PRO A 34 -12.38 -11.16 2.03
N PRO A 35 -11.35 -11.47 2.85
CA PRO A 35 -10.78 -10.41 3.70
C PRO A 35 -10.19 -9.26 2.89
N CYS A 36 -9.64 -9.55 1.71
CA CYS A 36 -9.13 -8.50 0.83
C CYS A 36 -10.25 -7.57 0.40
N ARG A 37 -11.40 -8.15 0.05
CA ARG A 37 -12.53 -7.35 -0.40
C ARG A 37 -13.12 -6.53 0.75
N MET A 38 -13.05 -7.05 1.97
CA MET A 38 -13.49 -6.30 3.14
C MET A 38 -12.58 -5.10 3.42
N LEU A 39 -11.30 -5.28 3.19
CA LEU A 39 -10.32 -4.22 3.42
C LEU A 39 -10.33 -3.16 2.33
N SER A 40 -10.75 -3.52 1.14
CA SER A 40 -10.62 -2.67 -0.04
C SER A 40 -11.23 -1.28 0.12
N PRO A 41 -12.48 -1.13 0.64
CA PRO A 41 -13.02 0.22 0.83
C PRO A 41 -12.20 1.06 1.79
N LEU A 42 -11.59 0.42 2.79
CA LEU A 42 -10.77 1.13 3.76
C LEU A 42 -9.49 1.64 3.11
N VAL A 43 -8.88 0.81 2.25
CA VAL A 43 -7.69 1.24 1.53
C VAL A 43 -8.02 2.41 0.60
N ASP A 44 -9.21 2.38 -0.02
CA ASP A 44 -9.66 3.49 -0.85
C ASP A 44 -9.78 4.77 -0.03
N GLU A 45 -10.31 4.68 1.19
CA GLU A 45 -10.39 5.83 2.08
C GLU A 45 -9.01 6.37 2.44
N LEU A 46 -8.08 5.46 2.74
CA LEU A 46 -6.72 5.88 3.07
C LEU A 46 -6.07 6.61 1.91
N ALA A 47 -6.34 6.16 0.68
CA ALA A 47 -5.79 6.82 -0.50
C ALA A 47 -6.22 8.28 -0.55
N ARG A 48 -7.48 8.55 -0.21
CA ARG A 48 -7.97 9.93 -0.20
C ARG A 48 -7.42 10.72 0.98
N GLU A 49 -7.41 10.11 2.17
CA GLU A 49 -6.97 10.80 3.38
C GLU A 49 -5.49 11.16 3.34
N TYR A 50 -4.69 10.29 2.79
CA TYR A 50 -3.25 10.46 2.81
C TYR A 50 -2.71 11.03 1.49
N ALA A 51 -3.60 11.45 0.60
CA ALA A 51 -3.18 12.06 -0.67
C ALA A 51 -2.24 13.23 -0.40
N GLY A 52 -1.14 13.25 -1.13
CA GLY A 52 -0.11 14.27 -0.94
C GLY A 52 0.93 13.92 0.10
N ARG A 53 0.68 12.89 0.91
CA ARG A 53 1.64 12.45 1.93
C ARG A 53 2.12 11.04 1.69
N VAL A 54 1.21 10.15 1.33
CA VAL A 54 1.51 8.74 1.08
C VAL A 54 0.83 8.35 -0.22
N LYS A 55 1.60 7.77 -1.12
CA LYS A 55 1.02 7.20 -2.34
C LYS A 55 0.42 5.86 -1.95
N VAL A 56 -0.86 5.65 -2.25
CA VAL A 56 -1.56 4.43 -1.86
C VAL A 56 -2.03 3.70 -3.11
N GLY A 57 -1.75 2.40 -3.17
CA GLY A 57 -2.19 1.62 -4.31
C GLY A 57 -2.36 0.17 -3.98
N LYS A 58 -2.86 -0.56 -4.95
CA LYS A 58 -3.17 -1.98 -4.83
C LYS A 58 -2.44 -2.77 -5.89
N LEU A 59 -1.95 -3.94 -5.51
CA LEU A 59 -1.32 -4.87 -6.45
C LEU A 59 -2.04 -6.20 -6.38
N ASP A 60 -2.62 -6.62 -7.51
CA ASP A 60 -3.32 -7.89 -7.64
C ASP A 60 -2.28 -9.00 -7.80
N VAL A 61 -2.20 -9.90 -6.81
CA VAL A 61 -1.15 -10.93 -6.82
C VAL A 61 -1.35 -11.95 -7.94
N ASP A 62 -2.57 -12.08 -8.45
CA ASP A 62 -2.81 -12.98 -9.58
C ASP A 62 -2.36 -12.35 -10.89
N GLN A 63 -2.44 -11.03 -11.01
CA GLN A 63 -2.00 -10.33 -12.20
C GLN A 63 -0.49 -10.13 -12.24
N SER A 64 0.13 -9.97 -11.07
CA SER A 64 1.57 -9.71 -10.98
C SER A 64 2.20 -10.60 -9.92
N PRO A 65 2.18 -11.93 -10.15
CA PRO A 65 2.69 -12.86 -9.14
C PRO A 65 4.18 -12.71 -8.89
N GLU A 66 4.92 -12.23 -9.88
CA GLU A 66 6.36 -12.06 -9.71
C GLU A 66 6.69 -11.00 -8.66
N VAL A 67 5.88 -9.94 -8.57
CA VAL A 67 6.10 -8.91 -7.56
C VAL A 67 5.78 -9.47 -6.18
N ALA A 68 4.64 -10.16 -6.05
CA ALA A 68 4.27 -10.76 -4.77
C ALA A 68 5.35 -11.73 -4.29
N SER A 69 5.87 -12.55 -5.20
CA SER A 69 6.92 -13.51 -4.88
C SER A 69 8.19 -12.82 -4.43
N ARG A 70 8.53 -11.72 -5.09
CA ARG A 70 9.74 -10.96 -4.80
C ARG A 70 9.76 -10.47 -3.33
N TYR A 71 8.60 -10.15 -2.79
CA TYR A 71 8.50 -9.65 -1.42
C TYR A 71 8.01 -10.70 -0.44
N GLY A 72 7.97 -11.96 -0.85
CA GLY A 72 7.63 -13.06 0.04
C GLY A 72 6.20 -13.02 0.53
N ILE A 73 5.28 -12.54 -0.30
CA ILE A 73 3.87 -12.44 0.08
C ILE A 73 3.26 -13.84 0.05
N THR A 74 2.96 -14.37 1.24
CA THR A 74 2.37 -15.71 1.37
C THR A 74 0.95 -15.67 1.90
N SER A 75 0.55 -14.54 2.47
CA SER A 75 -0.81 -14.36 3.00
C SER A 75 -1.35 -13.04 2.52
N ILE A 76 -2.62 -12.99 2.19
CA ILE A 76 -3.25 -11.75 1.74
C ILE A 76 -4.53 -11.53 2.54
N PRO A 77 -4.93 -10.27 2.76
CA PRO A 77 -4.25 -9.06 2.30
C PRO A 77 -2.95 -8.82 3.08
N SER A 78 -1.96 -8.32 2.38
CA SER A 78 -0.71 -7.88 3.00
C SER A 78 -0.50 -6.42 2.65
N LEU A 79 -0.21 -5.61 3.66
CA LEU A 79 0.04 -4.19 3.48
C LEU A 79 1.51 -3.92 3.76
N LEU A 80 2.20 -3.36 2.77
CA LEU A 80 3.60 -3.02 2.89
C LEU A 80 3.77 -1.53 2.69
N VAL A 81 4.61 -0.91 3.52
CA VAL A 81 5.01 0.48 3.33
C VAL A 81 6.42 0.50 2.78
N PHE A 82 6.60 1.21 1.69
CA PHE A 82 7.90 1.39 1.04
C PHE A 82 8.38 2.81 1.24
N GLN A 83 9.67 2.96 1.44
CA GLN A 83 10.32 4.26 1.52
C GLN A 83 11.68 4.13 0.85
N GLY A 84 11.91 4.94 -0.18
CA GLY A 84 13.18 4.88 -0.90
C GLY A 84 13.44 3.53 -1.54
N GLY A 85 12.38 2.87 -2.00
CA GLY A 85 12.48 1.58 -2.65
C GLY A 85 12.61 0.38 -1.73
N GLN A 86 12.50 0.60 -0.41
CA GLN A 86 12.67 -0.47 0.55
C GLN A 86 11.44 -0.62 1.45
N VAL A 87 11.15 -1.86 1.85
CA VAL A 87 10.05 -2.13 2.77
C VAL A 87 10.45 -1.67 4.16
N VAL A 88 9.66 -0.78 4.74
CA VAL A 88 9.92 -0.29 6.09
C VAL A 88 8.90 -0.80 7.10
N ALA A 89 7.75 -1.32 6.65
CA ALA A 89 6.74 -1.87 7.56
C ALA A 89 5.86 -2.84 6.82
N GLN A 90 5.27 -3.78 7.55
CA GLN A 90 4.38 -4.80 6.98
C GLN A 90 3.32 -5.19 7.99
N ARG A 91 2.09 -5.32 7.52
CA ARG A 91 0.98 -5.87 8.29
C ARG A 91 0.22 -6.85 7.42
N VAL A 92 -0.24 -7.95 8.01
CA VAL A 92 -0.98 -8.99 7.32
C VAL A 92 -2.37 -9.07 7.91
N GLY A 93 -3.37 -9.16 7.04
CA GLY A 93 -4.76 -9.32 7.46
C GLY A 93 -5.52 -8.01 7.46
N ALA A 94 -6.84 -8.13 7.58
CA ALA A 94 -7.72 -6.96 7.63
C ALA A 94 -7.71 -6.39 9.04
N LEU A 95 -7.48 -5.10 9.14
CA LEU A 95 -7.37 -4.39 10.41
C LEU A 95 -8.45 -3.33 10.51
N PRO A 96 -8.90 -2.99 11.74
CA PRO A 96 -9.79 -1.86 11.91
C PRO A 96 -9.12 -0.57 11.46
N ARG A 97 -9.94 0.39 11.03
CA ARG A 97 -9.45 1.63 10.48
C ARG A 97 -8.52 2.37 11.43
N GLU A 98 -8.89 2.47 12.71
CA GLU A 98 -8.07 3.17 13.69
C GLU A 98 -6.68 2.58 13.83
N GLU A 99 -6.64 1.26 13.87
CA GLU A 99 -5.37 0.56 14.03
C GLU A 99 -4.51 0.74 12.79
N LEU A 100 -5.15 0.69 11.63
CA LEU A 100 -4.45 0.85 10.37
C LEU A 100 -3.87 2.25 10.23
N CYS A 101 -4.65 3.27 10.61
CA CYS A 101 -4.16 4.64 10.55
C CYS A 101 -3.01 4.87 11.51
N ARG A 102 -3.10 4.32 12.72
CA ARG A 102 -2.02 4.44 13.70
C ARG A 102 -0.73 3.83 13.17
N TRP A 103 -0.87 2.64 12.59
CA TRP A 103 0.28 1.95 12.03
C TRP A 103 0.89 2.73 10.86
N LEU A 104 0.05 3.25 9.99
CA LEU A 104 0.53 4.00 8.83
C LEU A 104 1.20 5.30 9.27
N ASP A 105 0.60 6.01 10.21
CA ASP A 105 1.19 7.24 10.73
C ASP A 105 2.55 7.00 11.37
N ALA A 106 2.71 5.87 12.04
CA ALA A 106 3.97 5.54 12.69
C ALA A 106 5.06 5.20 11.69
N ASN A 107 4.69 4.70 10.51
CA ASN A 107 5.67 4.21 9.54
C ASN A 107 5.78 5.07 8.30
N ALA A 108 4.89 6.03 8.13
CA ALA A 108 4.90 6.96 7.01
C ALA A 108 4.43 8.31 7.52
N PRO A 109 5.21 8.94 8.40
CA PRO A 109 4.78 10.20 8.99
C PRO A 109 4.66 11.29 7.93
N ALA A 110 3.84 12.26 8.21
CA ALA A 110 3.71 13.42 7.35
C ALA A 110 5.07 14.04 7.19
N VAL A 111 5.38 14.32 5.98
CA VAL A 111 6.66 14.91 5.70
C VAL A 111 6.71 16.27 6.32
N THR A 112 7.45 16.39 6.89
CA THR A 112 7.40 17.50 7.31
C THR A 112 8.12 18.43 6.98
N ILE A 113 7.65 18.30 6.65
CA ILE A 113 7.88 18.99 6.35
C ILE A 113 8.29 19.96 6.55
N ALA A 114 8.14 19.88 6.64
CA ALA A 114 8.37 20.73 6.77
C ALA A 114 9.30 21.10 7.09
N ALA A 115 9.50 20.80 7.24
CA ALA A 115 10.22 21.09 7.54
C ALA A 115 10.96 21.76 7.18
N ARG A 116 10.85 21.98 7.01
CA ARG A 116 11.45 22.52 6.83
C ARG A 116 11.78 23.35 6.69
#